data_6607cd8ced0d1ae41928356a6570c04e
#
_entry.id   6607cd8ced0d1ae41928356a6570c04e
#
_cell.length_a   1.000
_cell.length_b   1.000
_cell.length_c   1.000
_cell.angle_alpha   90.00
_cell.angle_beta   90.00
_cell.angle_gamma   90.00
#
_symmetry.space_group_name_H-M   'P 1'
#
loop_
_entity.id
_entity.type
_entity.pdbx_description
1 polymer ?
#
loop_
_entity_poly.entity_id
_entity_poly.type
_entity_poly.pdbx_seq_one_letter_code
_entity_poly.pdbx_strand_id
1 'polypeptide(L)'
;MKKLTLLILSVISISLISCSTDLQTNSCNGYQIREKNFNYPHKIRFKMQRNKKIIVFGDSISAPSDFSWINQFEKKTGCIVINKAVNATGYTFRPYNYTETTTKTILDSDLEDIDYVIVFGGINDIQFNRIPENIDVAFRRCCHKIRTKKVISIIPLIIPDQDNYSTNFDAKTALQIRQNFYKASDDYGFTIINAAMFDIERSDGLHPSVSGGKTLCNEIIRALQEK
;
A
#
# COMPACT_ATOMS: atom_id res chain seq x y z
N MET A 1 5.13 -81.62 1.85
CA MET A 1 4.39 -80.57 2.62
C MET A 1 4.72 -79.24 2.05
N LYS A 2 3.87 -78.67 1.16
CA LYS A 2 4.07 -77.39 0.50
C LYS A 2 3.13 -76.37 1.16
N LYS A 3 3.71 -75.33 1.79
CA LYS A 3 2.95 -74.22 2.36
C LYS A 3 2.53 -73.25 1.24
N LEU A 4 1.21 -73.05 1.10
CA LEU A 4 0.60 -72.11 0.20
C LEU A 4 0.57 -70.73 0.86
N THR A 5 1.31 -69.79 0.31
CA THR A 5 1.33 -68.40 0.80
C THR A 5 0.24 -67.62 0.02
N LEU A 6 -0.76 -67.18 0.71
CA LEU A 6 -1.89 -66.42 0.15
C LEU A 6 -1.46 -64.93 0.06
N LEU A 7 -1.36 -64.43 -1.16
CA LEU A 7 -1.04 -63.01 -1.45
C LEU A 7 -2.35 -62.22 -1.48
N ILE A 8 -2.59 -61.38 -0.49
CA ILE A 8 -3.75 -60.47 -0.48
C ILE A 8 -3.34 -59.22 -1.25
N LEU A 9 -3.87 -59.07 -2.47
CA LEU A 9 -3.81 -57.79 -3.21
C LEU A 9 -4.91 -56.86 -2.69
N SER A 10 -4.52 -55.85 -1.92
CA SER A 10 -5.39 -54.71 -1.61
C SER A 10 -5.44 -53.77 -2.80
N VAL A 11 -6.56 -53.74 -3.48
CA VAL A 11 -6.88 -52.77 -4.52
C VAL A 11 -7.14 -51.42 -3.84
N ILE A 12 -6.19 -50.53 -3.90
CA ILE A 12 -6.42 -49.13 -3.51
C ILE A 12 -7.10 -48.45 -4.68
N SER A 13 -8.39 -48.23 -4.55
CA SER A 13 -9.15 -47.39 -5.47
C SER A 13 -8.73 -45.92 -5.27
N ILE A 14 -7.89 -45.41 -6.16
CA ILE A 14 -7.59 -44.00 -6.25
C ILE A 14 -8.79 -43.37 -6.98
N SER A 15 -9.71 -42.81 -6.22
CA SER A 15 -10.69 -41.88 -6.75
C SER A 15 -9.97 -40.60 -7.18
N LEU A 16 -9.67 -40.46 -8.46
CA LEU A 16 -9.32 -39.22 -9.10
C LEU A 16 -10.53 -38.27 -9.00
N ILE A 17 -10.53 -37.42 -7.95
CA ILE A 17 -11.42 -36.29 -7.92
C ILE A 17 -10.85 -35.31 -8.96
N SER A 18 -11.56 -35.25 -10.08
CA SER A 18 -11.37 -34.21 -11.08
C SER A 18 -11.69 -32.85 -10.44
N CYS A 19 -10.66 -32.18 -9.96
CA CYS A 19 -10.72 -30.82 -9.50
C CYS A 19 -10.05 -29.95 -10.56
N SER A 20 -10.71 -29.76 -11.68
CA SER A 20 -10.23 -28.86 -12.71
C SER A 20 -11.43 -28.15 -13.32
N THR A 21 -11.81 -27.01 -12.80
CA THR A 21 -12.39 -25.86 -13.54
C THR A 21 -12.74 -24.67 -12.63
N ASP A 22 -12.73 -24.82 -11.29
CA ASP A 22 -13.17 -23.73 -10.40
C ASP A 22 -12.03 -22.88 -9.80
N LEU A 23 -10.77 -23.14 -10.13
CA LEU A 23 -9.63 -22.47 -9.50
C LEU A 23 -9.33 -21.08 -10.05
N GLN A 24 -9.84 -20.73 -11.25
CA GLN A 24 -9.55 -19.40 -11.83
C GLN A 24 -10.54 -18.31 -11.40
N THR A 25 -11.78 -18.65 -11.10
CA THR A 25 -12.79 -17.65 -10.66
C THR A 25 -12.75 -17.35 -9.16
N ASN A 26 -12.22 -18.28 -8.35
CA ASN A 26 -12.15 -18.11 -6.89
C ASN A 26 -10.93 -17.28 -6.42
N SER A 27 -9.90 -17.10 -7.25
CA SER A 27 -8.71 -16.34 -6.84
C SER A 27 -9.00 -14.83 -6.70
N CYS A 28 -9.75 -14.25 -7.63
CA CYS A 28 -10.11 -12.84 -7.59
C CYS A 28 -11.08 -12.51 -6.46
N ASN A 29 -12.08 -13.38 -6.22
CA ASN A 29 -13.01 -13.20 -5.11
C ASN A 29 -12.35 -13.43 -3.74
N GLY A 30 -11.43 -14.39 -3.63
CA GLY A 30 -10.66 -14.65 -2.42
C GLY A 30 -9.71 -13.51 -2.05
N TYR A 31 -9.17 -12.83 -3.05
CA TYR A 31 -8.32 -11.65 -2.87
C TYR A 31 -9.11 -10.47 -2.31
N GLN A 32 -10.21 -10.10 -2.94
CA GLN A 32 -11.08 -9.03 -2.48
C GLN A 32 -11.61 -9.26 -1.05
N ILE A 33 -11.98 -10.50 -0.73
CA ILE A 33 -12.44 -10.86 0.61
C ILE A 33 -11.30 -10.74 1.64
N ARG A 34 -10.08 -11.14 1.32
CA ARG A 34 -8.94 -11.09 2.23
C ARG A 34 -8.42 -9.68 2.46
N GLU A 35 -8.38 -8.83 1.44
CA GLU A 35 -7.97 -7.44 1.61
C GLU A 35 -9.05 -6.56 2.26
N LYS A 36 -10.34 -6.82 2.00
CA LYS A 36 -11.45 -6.19 2.73
C LYS A 36 -11.38 -6.47 4.23
N ASN A 37 -10.69 -7.53 4.65
CA ASN A 37 -10.41 -7.82 6.05
C ASN A 37 -9.26 -6.97 6.65
N PHE A 38 -8.59 -6.12 5.86
CA PHE A 38 -7.66 -5.12 6.38
C PHE A 38 -8.45 -3.91 6.93
N ASN A 39 -9.29 -4.19 7.93
CA ASN A 39 -10.14 -3.18 8.57
C ASN A 39 -9.43 -2.54 9.78
N TYR A 40 -8.27 -1.97 9.54
CA TYR A 40 -7.56 -1.21 10.57
C TYR A 40 -8.10 0.23 10.59
N PRO A 41 -8.49 0.76 11.78
CA PRO A 41 -9.04 2.11 11.89
C PRO A 41 -7.99 3.17 11.57
N HIS A 42 -8.43 4.36 11.21
CA HIS A 42 -7.57 5.54 11.26
C HIS A 42 -7.08 5.80 12.69
N LYS A 43 -5.85 6.26 12.84
CA LYS A 43 -5.30 6.70 14.14
C LYS A 43 -4.87 8.14 14.05
N ILE A 44 -5.72 9.07 14.45
CA ILE A 44 -5.44 10.49 14.37
C ILE A 44 -4.79 10.96 15.67
N ARG A 45 -3.53 11.37 15.60
CA ARG A 45 -2.71 11.78 16.74
C ARG A 45 -2.70 13.28 16.96
N PHE A 46 -2.95 14.07 15.90
CA PHE A 46 -2.99 15.52 15.95
C PHE A 46 -3.96 16.09 14.93
N LYS A 47 -4.47 17.29 15.18
CA LYS A 47 -5.24 18.05 14.21
C LYS A 47 -4.28 18.82 13.31
N MET A 48 -4.41 18.67 12.01
CA MET A 48 -3.59 19.42 11.06
C MET A 48 -4.01 20.90 11.04
N GLN A 49 -3.04 21.78 11.12
CA GLN A 49 -3.24 23.23 11.02
C GLN A 49 -3.16 23.68 9.55
N ARG A 50 -3.90 24.72 9.22
CA ARG A 50 -3.83 25.38 7.90
C ARG A 50 -2.55 26.20 7.76
N ASN A 51 -2.21 26.57 6.51
CA ASN A 51 -1.09 27.45 6.16
C ASN A 51 0.26 26.94 6.70
N LYS A 52 0.46 25.63 6.69
CA LYS A 52 1.67 24.96 7.14
C LYS A 52 2.47 24.42 5.96
N LYS A 53 3.78 24.22 6.16
CA LYS A 53 4.69 23.68 5.17
C LYS A 53 4.72 22.15 5.29
N ILE A 54 4.35 21.48 4.22
CA ILE A 54 4.21 20.03 4.17
C ILE A 54 5.15 19.48 3.10
N ILE A 55 5.88 18.41 3.42
CA ILE A 55 6.57 17.61 2.41
C ILE A 55 5.83 16.29 2.22
N VAL A 56 5.65 15.90 0.96
CA VAL A 56 4.97 14.63 0.60
C VAL A 56 5.97 13.71 -0.08
N PHE A 57 6.10 12.50 0.43
CA PHE A 57 6.84 11.41 -0.17
C PHE A 57 5.89 10.30 -0.61
N GLY A 58 6.16 9.70 -1.75
CA GLY A 58 5.33 8.62 -2.27
C GLY A 58 5.73 8.19 -3.67
N ASP A 59 4.81 7.51 -4.31
CA ASP A 59 4.93 6.97 -5.66
C ASP A 59 4.01 7.69 -6.66
N SER A 60 3.62 7.02 -7.75
CA SER A 60 2.77 7.58 -8.81
C SER A 60 1.39 8.06 -8.32
N ILE A 61 0.86 7.52 -7.23
CA ILE A 61 -0.41 7.97 -6.65
C ILE A 61 -0.31 9.42 -6.15
N SER A 62 0.88 9.84 -5.73
CA SER A 62 1.17 11.17 -5.18
C SER A 62 2.03 12.03 -6.09
N ALA A 63 2.63 11.49 -7.13
CA ALA A 63 3.47 12.25 -8.06
C ALA A 63 2.66 13.35 -8.80
N PRO A 64 3.32 14.41 -9.28
CA PRO A 64 2.64 15.46 -10.02
C PRO A 64 1.91 14.93 -11.24
N SER A 65 0.60 15.20 -11.31
CA SER A 65 -0.28 14.81 -12.44
C SER A 65 -1.55 15.66 -12.42
N ASP A 66 -2.32 15.64 -13.51
CA ASP A 66 -3.60 16.37 -13.61
C ASP A 66 -4.66 15.84 -12.64
N PHE A 67 -4.55 14.57 -12.22
CA PHE A 67 -5.41 13.93 -11.24
C PHE A 67 -4.83 13.93 -9.82
N SER A 68 -3.77 14.69 -9.59
CA SER A 68 -3.09 14.71 -8.29
C SER A 68 -4.03 15.20 -7.17
N TRP A 69 -4.24 14.35 -6.17
CA TRP A 69 -4.94 14.71 -4.94
C TRP A 69 -4.24 15.85 -4.18
N ILE A 70 -2.92 16.01 -4.37
CA ILE A 70 -2.09 17.00 -3.69
C ILE A 70 -2.49 18.42 -4.08
N ASN A 71 -2.72 18.69 -5.37
CA ASN A 71 -3.15 20.01 -5.83
C ASN A 71 -4.49 20.43 -5.21
N GLN A 72 -5.41 19.49 -5.01
CA GLN A 72 -6.68 19.72 -4.33
C GLN A 72 -6.48 19.93 -2.83
N PHE A 73 -5.59 19.15 -2.22
CA PHE A 73 -5.27 19.22 -0.81
C PHE A 73 -4.66 20.58 -0.46
N GLU A 74 -3.70 21.06 -1.23
CA GLU A 74 -3.08 22.38 -1.07
C GLU A 74 -4.14 23.49 -1.12
N LYS A 75 -4.99 23.50 -2.15
CA LYS A 75 -6.08 24.49 -2.30
C LYS A 75 -7.06 24.49 -1.13
N LYS A 76 -7.43 23.30 -0.62
CA LYS A 76 -8.43 23.17 0.46
C LYS A 76 -7.87 23.48 1.84
N THR A 77 -6.60 23.16 2.08
CA THR A 77 -5.96 23.34 3.38
C THR A 77 -5.22 24.68 3.50
N GLY A 78 -4.88 25.31 2.38
CA GLY A 78 -4.01 26.50 2.35
C GLY A 78 -2.56 26.20 2.73
N CYS A 79 -2.17 24.92 2.83
CA CYS A 79 -0.81 24.50 3.12
C CYS A 79 0.10 24.68 1.90
N ILE A 80 1.37 24.91 2.12
CA ILE A 80 2.40 24.89 1.07
C ILE A 80 2.93 23.48 0.97
N VAL A 81 2.73 22.82 -0.19
CA VAL A 81 3.11 21.43 -0.37
C VAL A 81 4.36 21.30 -1.23
N ILE A 82 5.41 20.70 -0.65
CA ILE A 82 6.63 20.29 -1.36
C ILE A 82 6.44 18.83 -1.74
N ASN A 83 6.09 18.58 -3.00
CA ASN A 83 5.88 17.21 -3.49
C ASN A 83 7.20 16.58 -3.94
N LYS A 84 7.63 15.54 -3.22
CA LYS A 84 8.81 14.71 -3.50
C LYS A 84 8.46 13.28 -3.91
N ALA A 85 7.19 13.04 -4.26
CA ALA A 85 6.78 11.73 -4.77
C ALA A 85 7.37 11.47 -6.16
N VAL A 86 7.80 10.25 -6.41
CA VAL A 86 8.47 9.83 -7.65
C VAL A 86 7.69 8.67 -8.28
N ASN A 87 7.33 8.84 -9.56
CA ASN A 87 6.61 7.80 -10.31
C ASN A 87 7.34 6.45 -10.27
N ALA A 88 6.56 5.37 -10.22
CA ALA A 88 7.02 3.99 -10.32
C ALA A 88 8.05 3.57 -9.25
N THR A 89 8.17 4.30 -8.13
CA THR A 89 9.05 3.91 -7.02
C THR A 89 8.26 3.26 -5.89
N GLY A 90 8.96 2.50 -5.06
CA GLY A 90 8.51 1.97 -3.79
C GLY A 90 9.56 2.19 -2.71
N TYR A 91 9.35 1.65 -1.52
CA TYR A 91 10.37 1.71 -0.46
C TYR A 91 11.60 0.88 -0.81
N THR A 92 11.40 -0.27 -1.48
CA THR A 92 12.47 -1.14 -1.98
C THR A 92 12.44 -1.31 -3.50
N PHE A 93 11.30 -1.03 -4.13
CA PHE A 93 11.13 -1.16 -5.58
C PHE A 93 11.58 0.10 -6.33
N ARG A 94 12.24 -0.11 -7.45
CA ARG A 94 12.54 0.89 -8.48
C ARG A 94 12.63 0.22 -9.84
N PRO A 95 12.24 0.89 -10.94
CA PRO A 95 12.53 0.42 -12.30
C PRO A 95 14.05 0.33 -12.55
N TYR A 96 14.43 -0.51 -13.52
CA TYR A 96 15.83 -0.80 -13.80
C TYR A 96 16.70 0.45 -14.07
N ASN A 97 16.14 1.43 -14.74
CA ASN A 97 16.82 2.68 -15.13
C ASN A 97 16.67 3.83 -14.13
N TYR A 98 16.07 3.57 -12.96
CA TYR A 98 15.91 4.56 -11.90
C TYR A 98 16.97 4.38 -10.82
N THR A 99 17.49 5.48 -10.30
CA THR A 99 18.40 5.48 -9.13
C THR A 99 17.65 5.71 -7.82
N GLU A 100 16.42 6.23 -7.89
CA GLU A 100 15.63 6.65 -6.75
C GLU A 100 14.68 5.54 -6.26
N THR A 101 14.53 5.48 -4.95
CA THR A 101 13.44 4.79 -4.25
C THR A 101 12.78 5.79 -3.32
N THR A 102 11.55 5.53 -2.89
CA THR A 102 10.90 6.35 -1.85
C THR A 102 11.78 6.43 -0.59
N THR A 103 12.44 5.34 -0.22
CA THR A 103 13.39 5.31 0.90
C THR A 103 14.54 6.29 0.70
N LYS A 104 15.20 6.25 -0.46
CA LYS A 104 16.33 7.14 -0.75
C LYS A 104 15.89 8.60 -0.73
N THR A 105 14.77 8.91 -1.39
CA THR A 105 14.21 10.28 -1.42
C THR A 105 13.95 10.84 0.00
N ILE A 106 13.41 10.01 0.91
CA ILE A 106 13.17 10.40 2.30
C ILE A 106 14.50 10.64 3.04
N LEU A 107 15.45 9.73 2.92
CA LEU A 107 16.70 9.78 3.67
C LEU A 107 17.56 10.96 3.25
N ASP A 108 17.56 11.33 1.96
CA ASP A 108 18.35 12.42 1.40
C ASP A 108 17.67 13.80 1.54
N SER A 109 16.40 13.84 1.99
CA SER A 109 15.68 15.10 2.13
C SER A 109 16.06 15.88 3.38
N ASP A 110 16.20 17.20 3.20
CA ASP A 110 16.21 18.14 4.31
C ASP A 110 14.78 18.40 4.81
N LEU A 111 14.61 18.40 6.11
CA LEU A 111 13.33 18.56 6.79
C LEU A 111 13.31 19.78 7.74
N GLU A 112 14.33 20.64 7.74
CA GLU A 112 14.47 21.68 8.76
C GLU A 112 13.23 22.56 8.87
N ASP A 113 12.79 23.14 7.78
CA ASP A 113 11.64 24.06 7.73
C ASP A 113 10.28 23.38 7.47
N ILE A 114 10.15 22.10 7.75
CA ILE A 114 8.94 21.32 7.48
C ILE A 114 8.12 21.16 8.76
N ASP A 115 6.83 21.55 8.70
CA ASP A 115 5.88 21.35 9.80
C ASP A 115 5.32 19.93 9.83
N TYR A 116 4.97 19.39 8.66
CA TYR A 116 4.35 18.06 8.51
C TYR A 116 5.03 17.24 7.42
N VAL A 117 5.10 15.95 7.63
CA VAL A 117 5.52 14.98 6.63
C VAL A 117 4.34 14.08 6.29
N ILE A 118 4.04 13.91 5.01
CA ILE A 118 3.10 12.90 4.54
C ILE A 118 3.90 11.83 3.82
N VAL A 119 3.69 10.57 4.18
CA VAL A 119 4.22 9.40 3.47
C VAL A 119 3.06 8.61 2.90
N PHE A 120 3.01 8.48 1.56
CA PHE A 120 1.97 7.75 0.83
C PHE A 120 2.60 7.03 -0.36
N GLY A 121 3.18 5.88 -0.12
CA GLY A 121 3.87 5.07 -1.11
C GLY A 121 3.86 3.60 -0.74
N GLY A 122 4.49 2.78 -1.60
CA GLY A 122 4.60 1.34 -1.41
C GLY A 122 3.59 0.53 -2.24
N ILE A 123 2.78 1.18 -3.09
CA ILE A 123 1.89 0.46 -4.01
C ILE A 123 2.69 -0.41 -4.98
N ASN A 124 3.86 0.08 -5.44
CA ASN A 124 4.74 -0.67 -6.33
C ASN A 124 5.44 -1.83 -5.61
N ASP A 125 5.79 -1.69 -4.34
CA ASP A 125 6.32 -2.82 -3.57
C ASP A 125 5.27 -3.95 -3.47
N ILE A 126 4.00 -3.60 -3.28
CA ILE A 126 2.87 -4.53 -3.27
C ILE A 126 2.68 -5.14 -4.65
N GLN A 127 2.58 -4.33 -5.70
CA GLN A 127 2.33 -4.76 -7.07
C GLN A 127 3.39 -5.75 -7.59
N PHE A 128 4.65 -5.53 -7.23
CA PHE A 128 5.77 -6.35 -7.66
C PHE A 128 6.21 -7.39 -6.62
N ASN A 129 5.34 -7.75 -5.68
CA ASN A 129 5.57 -8.79 -4.66
C ASN A 129 6.95 -8.69 -3.99
N ARG A 130 7.33 -7.48 -3.57
CA ARG A 130 8.60 -7.32 -2.87
C ARG A 130 8.53 -7.99 -1.50
N ILE A 131 9.67 -8.44 -1.00
CA ILE A 131 9.79 -9.18 0.26
C ILE A 131 9.34 -8.29 1.42
N PRO A 132 8.26 -8.64 2.17
CA PRO A 132 7.68 -7.79 3.21
C PRO A 132 8.66 -7.38 4.30
N GLU A 133 9.59 -8.25 4.67
CA GLU A 133 10.61 -7.99 5.70
C GLU A 133 11.59 -6.89 5.25
N ASN A 134 12.00 -6.91 3.98
CA ASN A 134 12.89 -5.89 3.43
C ASN A 134 12.19 -4.52 3.37
N ILE A 135 10.89 -4.52 3.04
CA ILE A 135 10.07 -3.31 3.01
C ILE A 135 9.90 -2.76 4.44
N ASP A 136 9.62 -3.61 5.42
CA ASP A 136 9.50 -3.19 6.83
C ASP A 136 10.78 -2.51 7.31
N VAL A 137 11.93 -3.11 7.05
CA VAL A 137 13.24 -2.52 7.38
C VAL A 137 13.44 -1.16 6.70
N ALA A 138 13.16 -1.07 5.40
CA ALA A 138 13.31 0.17 4.64
C ALA A 138 12.36 1.26 5.16
N PHE A 139 11.08 0.93 5.39
CA PHE A 139 10.09 1.84 5.91
C PHE A 139 10.42 2.32 7.33
N ARG A 140 10.85 1.44 8.23
CA ARG A 140 11.28 1.82 9.59
C ARG A 140 12.49 2.76 9.59
N ARG A 141 13.43 2.61 8.66
CA ARG A 141 14.52 3.58 8.47
C ARG A 141 13.97 4.96 8.08
N CYS A 142 12.97 5.01 7.20
CA CYS A 142 12.28 6.26 6.87
C CYS A 142 11.57 6.85 8.10
N CYS A 143 10.82 6.03 8.84
CA CYS A 143 10.15 6.45 10.07
C CYS A 143 11.15 7.06 11.07
N HIS A 144 12.31 6.43 11.24
CA HIS A 144 13.36 6.93 12.13
C HIS A 144 13.87 8.31 11.68
N LYS A 145 14.07 8.54 10.38
CA LYS A 145 14.51 9.83 9.82
C LYS A 145 13.48 10.94 10.10
N ILE A 146 12.19 10.65 9.91
CA ILE A 146 11.13 11.67 9.93
C ILE A 146 10.45 11.83 11.31
N ARG A 147 10.76 10.99 12.31
CA ARG A 147 10.06 10.90 13.61
C ARG A 147 10.00 12.17 14.43
N THR A 148 10.89 13.13 14.19
CA THR A 148 10.90 14.42 14.88
C THR A 148 9.86 15.41 14.36
N LYS A 149 9.19 15.08 13.27
CA LYS A 149 8.13 15.87 12.64
C LYS A 149 6.75 15.31 12.97
N LYS A 150 5.70 16.09 12.71
CA LYS A 150 4.32 15.59 12.71
C LYS A 150 4.08 14.79 11.44
N VAL A 151 4.00 13.49 11.56
CA VAL A 151 3.92 12.59 10.42
C VAL A 151 2.51 12.07 10.21
N ILE A 152 2.05 12.08 8.96
CA ILE A 152 0.85 11.45 8.47
C ILE A 152 1.28 10.30 7.55
N SER A 153 1.08 9.08 8.01
CA SER A 153 1.33 7.86 7.24
C SER A 153 0.02 7.40 6.60
N ILE A 154 -0.01 7.35 5.27
CA ILE A 154 -1.17 6.90 4.52
C ILE A 154 -0.88 5.49 4.02
N ILE A 155 -1.66 4.52 4.50
CA ILE A 155 -1.54 3.12 4.08
C ILE A 155 -2.03 3.01 2.62
N PRO A 156 -1.30 2.31 1.73
CA PRO A 156 -1.63 2.24 0.30
C PRO A 156 -3.03 1.71 0.02
N LEU A 157 -3.62 2.24 -1.05
CA LEU A 157 -4.89 1.78 -1.63
C LEU A 157 -4.88 0.27 -1.91
N ILE A 158 -6.06 -0.37 -1.87
CA ILE A 158 -6.22 -1.72 -2.41
C ILE A 158 -6.14 -1.65 -3.94
N ILE A 159 -5.48 -2.61 -4.57
CA ILE A 159 -5.47 -2.80 -6.02
C ILE A 159 -6.65 -3.72 -6.34
N PRO A 160 -7.75 -3.22 -6.93
CA PRO A 160 -8.98 -4.03 -7.09
C PRO A 160 -8.93 -4.99 -8.27
N ASP A 161 -8.16 -4.65 -9.29
CA ASP A 161 -8.06 -5.41 -10.52
C ASP A 161 -6.60 -5.73 -10.82
N GLN A 162 -6.32 -7.03 -11.02
CA GLN A 162 -4.98 -7.56 -11.19
C GLN A 162 -4.65 -7.86 -12.65
N ASP A 163 -5.65 -7.98 -13.51
CA ASP A 163 -5.47 -8.48 -14.87
C ASP A 163 -4.60 -7.54 -15.72
N ASN A 164 -4.56 -6.26 -15.37
CA ASN A 164 -3.81 -5.26 -16.11
C ASN A 164 -2.39 -4.98 -15.57
N TYR A 165 -2.06 -5.36 -14.33
CA TYR A 165 -0.83 -4.85 -13.69
C TYR A 165 0.13 -5.89 -13.15
N SER A 166 -0.25 -7.13 -12.92
CA SER A 166 0.69 -8.15 -12.44
C SER A 166 0.16 -9.57 -12.61
N THR A 167 0.92 -10.41 -13.26
CA THR A 167 0.69 -11.86 -13.31
C THR A 167 1.11 -12.57 -12.00
N ASN A 168 1.80 -11.87 -11.09
CA ASN A 168 2.42 -12.47 -9.90
C ASN A 168 1.95 -11.86 -8.58
N PHE A 169 0.85 -11.12 -8.57
CA PHE A 169 0.35 -10.48 -7.37
C PHE A 169 -0.09 -11.51 -6.31
N ASP A 170 0.46 -11.40 -5.10
CA ASP A 170 0.07 -12.24 -3.96
C ASP A 170 -0.65 -11.42 -2.89
N ALA A 171 -1.93 -11.74 -2.69
CA ALA A 171 -2.79 -11.08 -1.71
C ALA A 171 -2.27 -11.18 -0.26
N LYS A 172 -1.63 -12.30 0.08
CA LYS A 172 -1.06 -12.50 1.42
C LYS A 172 0.12 -11.56 1.64
N THR A 173 1.00 -11.46 0.65
CA THR A 173 2.13 -10.52 0.65
C THR A 173 1.65 -9.08 0.74
N ALA A 174 0.65 -8.70 -0.04
CA ALA A 174 0.05 -7.36 0.01
C ALA A 174 -0.51 -7.02 1.39
N LEU A 175 -1.24 -7.94 1.99
CA LEU A 175 -1.79 -7.80 3.34
C LEU A 175 -0.66 -7.62 4.36
N GLN A 176 0.39 -8.44 4.30
CA GLN A 176 1.52 -8.36 5.22
C GLN A 176 2.27 -7.03 5.09
N ILE A 177 2.49 -6.53 3.87
CA ILE A 177 3.13 -5.23 3.64
C ILE A 177 2.29 -4.10 4.28
N ARG A 178 0.97 -4.08 4.09
CA ARG A 178 0.10 -3.06 4.71
C ARG A 178 0.08 -3.16 6.24
N GLN A 179 0.07 -4.37 6.79
CA GLN A 179 0.19 -4.59 8.24
C GLN A 179 1.51 -4.06 8.79
N ASN A 180 2.62 -4.28 8.08
CA ASN A 180 3.94 -3.77 8.45
C ASN A 180 3.95 -2.23 8.44
N PHE A 181 3.39 -1.58 7.41
CA PHE A 181 3.28 -0.13 7.37
C PHE A 181 2.44 0.41 8.53
N TYR A 182 1.28 -0.20 8.79
CA TYR A 182 0.42 0.20 9.89
C TYR A 182 1.13 0.07 11.23
N LYS A 183 1.71 -1.10 11.50
CA LYS A 183 2.43 -1.37 12.73
C LYS A 183 3.62 -0.43 12.92
N ALA A 184 4.47 -0.26 11.92
CA ALA A 184 5.60 0.64 12.01
C ALA A 184 5.15 2.09 12.28
N SER A 185 4.12 2.56 11.57
CA SER A 185 3.58 3.91 11.79
C SER A 185 3.03 4.09 13.22
N ASP A 186 2.39 3.08 13.78
CA ASP A 186 1.89 3.08 15.15
C ASP A 186 3.02 3.08 16.19
N ASP A 187 4.03 2.22 15.98
CA ASP A 187 5.23 2.14 16.83
C ASP A 187 5.97 3.50 16.94
N TYR A 188 5.94 4.30 15.86
CA TYR A 188 6.54 5.64 15.83
C TYR A 188 5.57 6.77 16.25
N GLY A 189 4.33 6.46 16.64
CA GLY A 189 3.34 7.43 17.08
C GLY A 189 2.83 8.35 15.98
N PHE A 190 2.83 7.92 14.72
CA PHE A 190 2.33 8.72 13.59
C PHE A 190 0.80 8.77 13.56
N THR A 191 0.26 9.82 12.94
CA THR A 191 -1.12 9.80 12.46
C THR A 191 -1.22 8.82 11.30
N ILE A 192 -2.19 7.90 11.37
CA ILE A 192 -2.38 6.86 10.36
C ILE A 192 -3.71 7.06 9.66
N ILE A 193 -3.68 7.17 8.33
CA ILE A 193 -4.85 7.13 7.47
C ILE A 193 -4.82 5.82 6.69
N ASN A 194 -5.83 4.98 6.87
CA ASN A 194 -5.95 3.75 6.12
C ASN A 194 -6.70 3.99 4.81
N ALA A 195 -5.97 4.31 3.73
CA ALA A 195 -6.56 4.53 2.42
C ALA A 195 -7.01 3.23 1.72
N ALA A 196 -6.64 2.06 2.25
CA ALA A 196 -7.19 0.79 1.78
C ALA A 196 -8.73 0.68 2.00
N MET A 197 -9.30 1.51 2.88
CA MET A 197 -10.75 1.60 3.11
C MET A 197 -11.47 2.53 2.15
N PHE A 198 -10.76 3.31 1.32
CA PHE A 198 -11.37 4.30 0.45
C PHE A 198 -11.83 3.67 -0.87
N ASP A 199 -13.06 3.98 -1.25
CA ASP A 199 -13.59 3.64 -2.57
C ASP A 199 -13.23 4.75 -3.55
N ILE A 200 -12.20 4.51 -4.38
CA ILE A 200 -11.60 5.49 -5.28
C ILE A 200 -11.76 5.03 -6.72
N GLU A 201 -12.41 5.87 -7.53
CA GLU A 201 -12.47 5.66 -8.98
C GLU A 201 -11.06 5.72 -9.59
N ARG A 202 -10.76 4.79 -10.49
CA ARG A 202 -9.45 4.66 -11.15
C ARG A 202 -9.56 4.76 -12.66
N SER A 203 -8.52 5.33 -13.28
CA SER A 203 -8.43 5.47 -14.74
C SER A 203 -7.96 4.20 -15.44
N ASP A 204 -7.12 3.41 -14.77
CA ASP A 204 -6.41 2.28 -15.35
C ASP A 204 -6.34 1.05 -14.40
N GLY A 205 -7.20 0.99 -13.39
CA GLY A 205 -7.22 -0.07 -12.38
C GLY A 205 -6.27 0.17 -11.20
N LEU A 206 -5.27 1.05 -11.35
CA LEU A 206 -4.30 1.40 -10.30
C LEU A 206 -4.41 2.87 -9.88
N HIS A 207 -4.24 3.78 -10.84
CA HIS A 207 -4.18 5.22 -10.58
C HIS A 207 -5.57 5.83 -10.45
N PRO A 208 -5.77 6.76 -9.50
CA PRO A 208 -7.01 7.51 -9.42
C PRO A 208 -7.33 8.21 -10.74
N SER A 209 -8.60 8.23 -11.15
CA SER A 209 -9.09 9.14 -12.18
C SER A 209 -9.09 10.60 -11.66
N VAL A 210 -9.45 11.56 -12.50
CA VAL A 210 -9.59 12.97 -12.04
C VAL A 210 -10.61 13.09 -10.90
N SER A 211 -11.74 12.38 -10.97
CA SER A 211 -12.73 12.34 -9.90
C SER A 211 -12.23 11.54 -8.70
N GLY A 212 -11.53 10.44 -8.94
CA GLY A 212 -10.89 9.63 -7.92
C GLY A 212 -9.86 10.39 -7.10
N GLY A 213 -9.04 11.23 -7.75
CA GLY A 213 -8.09 12.11 -7.06
C GLY A 213 -8.78 13.15 -6.15
N LYS A 214 -9.93 13.68 -6.59
CA LYS A 214 -10.75 14.57 -5.75
C LYS A 214 -11.34 13.83 -4.54
N THR A 215 -11.84 12.63 -4.76
CA THR A 215 -12.38 11.77 -3.70
C THR A 215 -11.29 11.41 -2.70
N LEU A 216 -10.13 10.96 -3.17
CA LEU A 216 -8.98 10.65 -2.32
C LEU A 216 -8.56 11.84 -1.44
N CYS A 217 -8.47 13.03 -2.02
CA CYS A 217 -8.19 14.25 -1.27
C CYS A 217 -9.25 14.52 -0.18
N ASN A 218 -10.55 14.38 -0.51
CA ASN A 218 -11.63 14.62 0.44
C ASN A 218 -11.58 13.62 1.61
N GLU A 219 -11.36 12.34 1.33
CA GLU A 219 -11.25 11.29 2.34
C GLU A 219 -10.05 11.52 3.27
N ILE A 220 -8.89 11.92 2.73
CA ILE A 220 -7.72 12.26 3.54
C ILE A 220 -8.03 13.45 4.47
N ILE A 221 -8.65 14.52 3.94
CA ILE A 221 -9.00 15.69 4.73
C ILE A 221 -10.04 15.34 5.79
N ARG A 222 -11.08 14.56 5.42
CA ARG A 222 -12.11 14.10 6.35
C ARG A 222 -11.50 13.32 7.51
N ALA A 223 -10.65 12.34 7.19
CA ALA A 223 -9.97 11.53 8.21
C ALA A 223 -9.12 12.39 9.16
N LEU A 224 -8.46 13.47 8.68
CA LEU A 224 -7.67 14.37 9.51
C LEU A 224 -8.50 15.31 10.41
N GLN A 225 -9.80 15.43 10.14
CA GLN A 225 -10.75 16.27 10.89
C GLN A 225 -11.58 15.47 11.91
N GLU A 226 -11.75 14.19 11.68
CA GLU A 226 -12.43 13.28 12.60
C GLU A 226 -11.62 13.15 13.90
N LYS A 227 -12.31 13.36 15.04
CA LYS A 227 -11.79 13.11 16.39
C LYS A 227 -12.67 12.11 17.10
#